data_01df9bfb98c42bbd4dd9fcc9207000fe
#
_entry.id   01df9bfb98c42bbd4dd9fcc9207000fe
#
_cell.length_a   1.000
_cell.length_b   1.000
_cell.length_c   1.000
_cell.angle_alpha   90.00
_cell.angle_beta   90.00
_cell.angle_gamma   90.00
#
_symmetry.space_group_name_H-M   'P 1'
#
loop_
_entity.id
_entity.type
_entity.pdbx_description
1 polymer ?
#
loop_
_entity_poly.entity_id
_entity_poly.type
_entity_poly.pdbx_seq_one_letter_code
_entity_poly.pdbx_strand_id
1 'polypeptide(L)'
;MKRIYGRIFLAMALAFLPCASNAQTLVSERSISANAALEMATVALEACRKHGSVVTITVLDRADRVVVSIRDDGASPHSVEHSLRKAHTALTYDMSSAEFGKNAAKNPGNAGPLHLANITTAAGGLPIHAGNTLVGAIGVSGTPGSKGGGTQDAACGQAGIDRIAKGLTGN
;
A
#
# COMPACT_ATOMS: atom_id res chain seq x y z
N MET A 1 -16.63 54.08 69.90
CA MET A 1 -15.97 53.99 68.54
C MET A 1 -15.59 52.54 68.30
N LYS A 2 -16.43 51.76 67.59
CA LYS A 2 -16.13 50.35 67.23
C LYS A 2 -16.06 50.28 65.72
N ARG A 3 -14.85 49.99 65.18
CA ARG A 3 -14.61 49.78 63.73
C ARG A 3 -14.95 48.32 63.38
N ILE A 4 -15.94 48.13 62.49
CA ILE A 4 -16.31 46.85 61.94
C ILE A 4 -15.50 46.65 60.66
N TYR A 5 -14.60 45.66 60.68
CA TYR A 5 -13.88 45.23 59.47
C TYR A 5 -14.68 44.18 58.74
N GLY A 6 -15.31 44.58 57.65
CA GLY A 6 -15.96 43.62 56.74
C GLY A 6 -14.91 42.85 55.94
N ARG A 7 -14.86 41.55 56.11
CA ARG A 7 -14.04 40.62 55.29
C ARG A 7 -14.83 40.30 54.02
N ILE A 8 -14.37 40.82 52.89
CA ILE A 8 -14.88 40.44 51.56
C ILE A 8 -14.19 39.11 51.20
N PHE A 9 -14.90 38.01 51.24
CA PHE A 9 -14.47 36.73 50.65
C PHE A 9 -14.72 36.79 49.13
N LEU A 10 -13.68 36.98 48.33
CA LEU A 10 -13.75 36.84 46.89
C LEU A 10 -13.65 35.34 46.56
N ALA A 11 -14.80 34.69 46.31
CA ALA A 11 -14.87 33.33 45.88
C ALA A 11 -14.45 33.27 44.37
N MET A 12 -13.24 32.80 44.14
CA MET A 12 -12.73 32.56 42.78
C MET A 12 -13.29 31.23 42.27
N ALA A 13 -14.39 31.27 41.53
CA ALA A 13 -14.97 30.12 40.86
C ALA A 13 -14.04 29.73 39.71
N LEU A 14 -13.26 28.66 39.91
CA LEU A 14 -12.53 28.01 38.81
C LEU A 14 -13.56 27.34 37.88
N ALA A 15 -13.86 27.94 36.74
CA ALA A 15 -14.64 27.34 35.67
C ALA A 15 -13.84 26.17 35.07
N PHE A 16 -14.12 24.94 35.46
CA PHE A 16 -13.71 23.75 34.74
C PHE A 16 -14.44 23.73 33.40
N LEU A 17 -13.79 24.19 32.34
CA LEU A 17 -14.23 23.95 30.96
C LEU A 17 -14.04 22.45 30.68
N PRO A 18 -15.09 21.67 30.42
CA PRO A 18 -14.93 20.32 29.96
C PRO A 18 -14.25 20.38 28.58
N CYS A 19 -13.01 19.87 28.50
CA CYS A 19 -12.36 19.62 27.23
C CYS A 19 -13.14 18.50 26.55
N ALA A 20 -14.10 18.86 25.68
CA ALA A 20 -14.78 17.89 24.82
C ALA A 20 -13.73 17.34 23.86
N SER A 21 -13.09 16.23 24.23
CA SER A 21 -12.32 15.43 23.29
C SER A 21 -13.30 14.88 22.26
N ASN A 22 -13.36 15.51 21.07
CA ASN A 22 -14.03 14.89 19.94
C ASN A 22 -13.28 13.62 19.59
N ALA A 23 -13.70 12.50 20.18
CA ALA A 23 -13.20 11.19 19.77
C ALA A 23 -13.61 11.00 18.30
N GLN A 24 -12.61 10.95 17.42
CA GLN A 24 -12.84 10.72 15.99
C GLN A 24 -13.42 9.31 15.83
N THR A 25 -14.69 9.23 15.48
CA THR A 25 -15.43 7.96 15.31
C THR A 25 -15.32 7.40 13.90
N LEU A 26 -14.84 8.21 12.95
CA LEU A 26 -14.69 7.83 11.55
C LEU A 26 -13.25 8.07 11.09
N VAL A 27 -12.75 7.14 10.27
CA VAL A 27 -11.44 7.25 9.61
C VAL A 27 -11.68 7.56 8.13
N SER A 28 -11.01 8.60 7.62
CA SER A 28 -10.95 8.89 6.18
C SER A 28 -9.57 8.48 5.67
N GLU A 29 -9.53 7.60 4.68
CA GLU A 29 -8.30 7.07 4.12
C GLU A 29 -8.22 7.34 2.61
N ARG A 30 -7.06 7.84 2.16
CA ARG A 30 -6.81 8.00 0.71
C ARG A 30 -6.50 6.64 0.11
N SER A 31 -7.09 6.35 -1.03
CA SER A 31 -6.93 5.08 -1.74
C SER A 31 -6.87 5.28 -3.25
N ILE A 32 -6.27 4.32 -3.96
CA ILE A 32 -6.26 4.31 -5.43
C ILE A 32 -7.69 4.16 -5.96
N SER A 33 -8.04 4.94 -6.98
CA SER A 33 -9.34 4.80 -7.65
C SER A 33 -9.35 3.62 -8.63
N ALA A 34 -10.54 3.08 -8.91
CA ALA A 34 -10.69 1.99 -9.88
C ALA A 34 -10.18 2.37 -11.28
N ASN A 35 -10.41 3.60 -11.73
CA ASN A 35 -9.94 4.07 -13.04
C ASN A 35 -8.41 4.12 -13.10
N ALA A 36 -7.74 4.67 -12.08
CA ALA A 36 -6.29 4.71 -12.02
C ALA A 36 -5.69 3.29 -11.92
N ALA A 37 -6.31 2.41 -11.13
CA ALA A 37 -5.90 1.02 -11.00
C ALA A 37 -5.99 0.26 -12.34
N LEU A 38 -7.08 0.46 -13.10
CA LEU A 38 -7.27 -0.17 -14.41
C LEU A 38 -6.26 0.35 -15.43
N GLU A 39 -6.05 1.67 -15.51
CA GLU A 39 -5.06 2.27 -16.40
C GLU A 39 -3.65 1.74 -16.09
N MET A 40 -3.26 1.74 -14.82
CA MET A 40 -1.98 1.23 -14.37
C MET A 40 -1.80 -0.25 -14.71
N ALA A 41 -2.79 -1.10 -14.42
CA ALA A 41 -2.73 -2.53 -14.69
C ALA A 41 -2.62 -2.82 -16.19
N THR A 42 -3.33 -2.07 -17.04
CA THR A 42 -3.27 -2.19 -18.48
C THR A 42 -1.87 -1.85 -19.02
N VAL A 43 -1.28 -0.74 -18.55
CA VAL A 43 0.08 -0.34 -18.98
C VAL A 43 1.12 -1.35 -18.50
N ALA A 44 1.01 -1.85 -17.26
CA ALA A 44 1.90 -2.88 -16.75
C ALA A 44 1.83 -4.18 -17.59
N LEU A 45 0.61 -4.60 -17.98
CA LEU A 45 0.40 -5.75 -18.83
C LEU A 45 1.06 -5.57 -20.21
N GLU A 46 0.83 -4.43 -20.86
CA GLU A 46 1.43 -4.11 -22.15
C GLU A 46 2.97 -4.02 -22.07
N ALA A 47 3.52 -3.50 -20.98
CA ALA A 47 4.95 -3.48 -20.76
C ALA A 47 5.54 -4.90 -20.73
N CYS A 48 4.90 -5.84 -20.02
CA CYS A 48 5.33 -7.24 -20.00
C CYS A 48 5.19 -7.93 -21.36
N ARG A 49 4.09 -7.68 -22.08
CA ARG A 49 3.87 -8.22 -23.44
C ARG A 49 4.96 -7.80 -24.41
N LYS A 50 5.45 -6.53 -24.33
CA LYS A 50 6.57 -6.05 -25.16
C LYS A 50 7.87 -6.83 -24.93
N HIS A 51 8.04 -7.41 -23.75
CA HIS A 51 9.16 -8.30 -23.43
C HIS A 51 8.86 -9.79 -23.73
N GLY A 52 7.72 -10.07 -24.36
CA GLY A 52 7.29 -11.43 -24.66
C GLY A 52 6.97 -12.24 -23.42
N SER A 53 6.53 -11.60 -22.34
CA SER A 53 6.09 -12.24 -21.10
C SER A 53 4.58 -12.16 -20.97
N VAL A 54 3.96 -13.24 -20.53
CA VAL A 54 2.53 -13.34 -20.24
C VAL A 54 2.37 -13.43 -18.72
N VAL A 55 1.61 -12.51 -18.14
CA VAL A 55 1.61 -12.26 -16.69
C VAL A 55 0.19 -12.07 -16.16
N THR A 56 0.06 -12.11 -14.84
CA THR A 56 -1.10 -11.57 -14.12
C THR A 56 -0.68 -10.30 -13.37
N ILE A 57 -1.53 -9.28 -13.46
CA ILE A 57 -1.42 -8.03 -12.73
C ILE A 57 -2.53 -7.99 -11.69
N THR A 58 -2.20 -7.69 -10.43
CA THR A 58 -3.18 -7.44 -9.37
C THR A 58 -2.91 -6.09 -8.72
N VAL A 59 -3.94 -5.26 -8.58
CA VAL A 59 -3.88 -3.96 -7.89
C VAL A 59 -4.78 -4.02 -6.67
N LEU A 60 -4.22 -3.66 -5.53
CA LEU A 60 -4.89 -3.56 -4.24
C LEU A 60 -5.13 -2.09 -3.87
N ASP A 61 -6.26 -1.81 -3.23
CA ASP A 61 -6.50 -0.54 -2.56
C ASP A 61 -5.75 -0.47 -1.21
N ARG A 62 -5.86 0.67 -0.53
CA ARG A 62 -5.20 0.84 0.77
C ARG A 62 -5.72 -0.10 1.86
N ALA A 63 -6.97 -0.57 1.74
CA ALA A 63 -7.60 -1.52 2.65
C ALA A 63 -7.40 -3.00 2.26
N ASP A 64 -6.38 -3.30 1.43
CA ASP A 64 -6.01 -4.65 0.98
C ASP A 64 -7.11 -5.38 0.18
N ARG A 65 -7.97 -4.62 -0.52
CA ARG A 65 -9.00 -5.19 -1.38
C ARG A 65 -8.54 -5.16 -2.83
N VAL A 66 -8.83 -6.23 -3.57
CA VAL A 66 -8.56 -6.28 -5.01
C VAL A 66 -9.46 -5.28 -5.74
N VAL A 67 -8.84 -4.27 -6.36
CA VAL A 67 -9.53 -3.30 -7.23
C VAL A 67 -9.57 -3.81 -8.67
N VAL A 68 -8.43 -4.33 -9.15
CA VAL A 68 -8.25 -4.88 -10.50
C VAL A 68 -7.38 -6.11 -10.43
N SER A 69 -7.77 -7.17 -11.15
CA SER A 69 -6.90 -8.31 -11.44
C SER A 69 -7.09 -8.70 -12.91
N ILE A 70 -6.00 -8.63 -13.68
CA ILE A 70 -5.98 -8.96 -15.11
C ILE A 70 -4.99 -10.09 -15.31
N ARG A 71 -5.47 -11.25 -15.77
CA ARG A 71 -4.64 -12.36 -16.21
C ARG A 71 -4.54 -12.35 -17.73
N ASP A 72 -3.32 -12.33 -18.26
CA ASP A 72 -3.07 -12.44 -19.69
C ASP A 72 -3.41 -13.83 -20.22
N ASP A 73 -3.77 -13.92 -21.50
CA ASP A 73 -4.00 -15.18 -22.17
C ASP A 73 -2.73 -16.05 -22.12
N GLY A 74 -2.85 -17.27 -21.64
CA GLY A 74 -1.73 -18.20 -21.49
C GLY A 74 -0.84 -17.97 -20.26
N ALA A 75 -1.11 -16.96 -19.41
CA ALA A 75 -0.41 -16.83 -18.12
C ALA A 75 -0.67 -18.06 -17.25
N SER A 76 0.38 -18.50 -16.54
CA SER A 76 0.32 -19.71 -15.71
C SER A 76 -0.72 -19.56 -14.59
N PRO A 77 -1.45 -20.65 -14.24
CA PRO A 77 -2.51 -20.57 -13.24
C PRO A 77 -2.09 -19.99 -11.89
N HIS A 78 -0.89 -20.32 -11.40
CA HIS A 78 -0.36 -19.83 -10.13
C HIS A 78 -0.06 -18.31 -10.14
N SER A 79 0.06 -17.69 -11.32
CA SER A 79 0.39 -16.26 -11.41
C SER A 79 -0.70 -15.36 -10.82
N VAL A 80 -1.95 -15.81 -10.78
CA VAL A 80 -3.07 -15.09 -10.15
C VAL A 80 -2.83 -14.93 -8.65
N GLU A 81 -2.63 -16.03 -7.96
CA GLU A 81 -2.35 -16.02 -6.52
C GLU A 81 -1.02 -15.30 -6.22
N HIS A 82 0.00 -15.55 -7.04
CA HIS A 82 1.32 -14.99 -6.78
C HIS A 82 1.39 -13.49 -7.00
N SER A 83 0.67 -12.92 -7.99
CA SER A 83 0.56 -11.47 -8.16
C SER A 83 -0.14 -10.82 -6.96
N LEU A 84 -1.19 -11.45 -6.44
CA LEU A 84 -1.88 -11.00 -5.22
C LEU A 84 -0.93 -10.99 -4.02
N ARG A 85 -0.19 -12.07 -3.77
CA ARG A 85 0.78 -12.16 -2.67
C ARG A 85 1.88 -11.10 -2.77
N LYS A 86 2.36 -10.82 -3.98
CA LYS A 86 3.36 -9.76 -4.22
C LYS A 86 2.80 -8.39 -3.88
N ALA A 87 1.58 -8.07 -4.34
CA ALA A 87 0.91 -6.80 -4.03
C ALA A 87 0.65 -6.68 -2.51
N HIS A 88 0.12 -7.74 -1.89
CA HIS A 88 -0.15 -7.78 -0.44
C HIS A 88 1.14 -7.55 0.38
N THR A 89 2.24 -8.20 0.02
CA THR A 89 3.55 -7.98 0.68
C THR A 89 3.97 -6.52 0.57
N ALA A 90 3.87 -5.92 -0.62
CA ALA A 90 4.27 -4.55 -0.84
C ALA A 90 3.38 -3.55 -0.07
N LEU A 91 2.07 -3.80 0.01
CA LEU A 91 1.13 -3.00 0.78
C LEU A 91 1.40 -3.08 2.29
N THR A 92 1.61 -4.30 2.79
CA THR A 92 1.76 -4.56 4.24
C THR A 92 3.03 -3.94 4.80
N TYR A 93 4.13 -4.03 4.07
CA TYR A 93 5.45 -3.60 4.55
C TYR A 93 5.89 -2.25 3.98
N ASP A 94 5.07 -1.62 3.16
CA ASP A 94 5.36 -0.34 2.50
C ASP A 94 6.75 -0.31 1.82
N MET A 95 7.08 -1.42 1.17
CA MET A 95 8.33 -1.61 0.41
C MET A 95 8.11 -2.62 -0.71
N SER A 96 9.03 -2.69 -1.67
CA SER A 96 8.93 -3.73 -2.69
C SER A 96 9.04 -5.14 -2.07
N SER A 97 8.33 -6.11 -2.64
CA SER A 97 8.43 -7.51 -2.19
C SER A 97 9.85 -8.09 -2.31
N ALA A 98 10.65 -7.57 -3.25
CA ALA A 98 12.07 -7.89 -3.38
C ALA A 98 12.90 -7.36 -2.20
N GLU A 99 12.64 -6.13 -1.78
CA GLU A 99 13.33 -5.51 -0.64
C GLU A 99 12.96 -6.21 0.66
N PHE A 100 11.69 -6.52 0.86
CA PHE A 100 11.23 -7.35 1.95
C PHE A 100 12.00 -8.68 2.02
N GLY A 101 12.14 -9.37 0.87
CA GLY A 101 12.92 -10.62 0.79
C GLY A 101 14.39 -10.45 1.16
N LYS A 102 15.05 -9.38 0.71
CA LYS A 102 16.43 -9.06 1.08
C LYS A 102 16.58 -8.80 2.59
N ASN A 103 15.61 -8.07 3.17
CA ASN A 103 15.61 -7.75 4.59
C ASN A 103 15.37 -8.99 5.47
N ALA A 104 14.45 -9.87 5.06
CA ALA A 104 14.20 -11.14 5.73
C ALA A 104 15.43 -12.07 5.69
N ALA A 105 16.14 -12.12 4.57
CA ALA A 105 17.36 -12.94 4.44
C ALA A 105 18.52 -12.43 5.32
N LYS A 106 18.63 -11.12 5.54
CA LYS A 106 19.66 -10.52 6.40
C LYS A 106 19.42 -10.75 7.89
N ASN A 107 18.17 -10.91 8.30
CA ASN A 107 17.75 -11.01 9.69
C ASN A 107 16.90 -12.26 9.91
N PRO A 108 17.48 -13.43 10.13
CA PRO A 108 16.74 -14.68 10.34
C PRO A 108 15.73 -14.63 11.50
N GLY A 109 15.97 -13.77 12.51
CA GLY A 109 15.03 -13.52 13.60
C GLY A 109 13.69 -12.89 13.14
N ASN A 110 13.66 -12.27 11.96
CA ASN A 110 12.48 -11.69 11.34
C ASN A 110 11.80 -12.64 10.33
N ALA A 111 12.08 -13.93 10.39
CA ALA A 111 11.51 -14.92 9.47
C ALA A 111 10.02 -15.21 9.74
N GLY A 112 9.48 -14.85 10.91
CA GLY A 112 8.08 -15.08 11.26
C GLY A 112 7.06 -14.66 10.17
N PRO A 113 7.17 -13.46 9.59
CA PRO A 113 6.28 -13.02 8.52
C PRO A 113 6.29 -13.89 7.27
N LEU A 114 7.37 -14.63 6.99
CA LEU A 114 7.46 -15.53 5.83
C LEU A 114 6.46 -16.71 5.91
N HIS A 115 5.95 -17.00 7.10
CA HIS A 115 4.94 -18.04 7.33
C HIS A 115 3.49 -17.54 7.21
N LEU A 116 3.29 -16.25 6.99
CA LEU A 116 1.95 -15.71 6.74
C LEU A 116 1.47 -16.07 5.34
N ALA A 117 0.19 -16.42 5.22
CA ALA A 117 -0.38 -17.01 3.99
C ALA A 117 -0.20 -16.14 2.74
N ASN A 118 -0.28 -14.81 2.89
CA ASN A 118 -0.26 -13.88 1.75
C ASN A 118 1.09 -13.16 1.56
N ILE A 119 2.15 -13.60 2.23
CA ILE A 119 3.46 -12.97 2.12
C ILE A 119 4.35 -13.76 1.15
N THR A 120 5.16 -13.04 0.38
CA THR A 120 6.17 -13.62 -0.51
C THR A 120 7.41 -12.73 -0.58
N THR A 121 8.57 -13.35 -0.79
CA THR A 121 9.85 -12.65 -1.01
C THR A 121 10.17 -12.45 -2.49
N ALA A 122 9.32 -12.96 -3.38
CA ALA A 122 9.53 -12.87 -4.81
C ALA A 122 9.31 -11.44 -5.31
N ALA A 123 10.23 -10.92 -6.11
CA ALA A 123 10.11 -9.59 -6.72
C ALA A 123 8.89 -9.47 -7.64
N GLY A 124 8.35 -8.26 -7.78
CA GLY A 124 7.19 -7.94 -8.62
C GLY A 124 6.05 -7.26 -7.87
N GLY A 125 6.12 -7.14 -6.55
CA GLY A 125 5.21 -6.31 -5.74
C GLY A 125 5.82 -4.94 -5.48
N LEU A 126 5.05 -3.87 -5.71
CA LEU A 126 5.45 -2.48 -5.53
C LEU A 126 4.36 -1.70 -4.77
N PRO A 127 4.71 -0.89 -3.76
CA PRO A 127 3.77 0.03 -3.12
C PRO A 127 3.44 1.20 -4.05
N ILE A 128 2.25 1.75 -3.92
CA ILE A 128 1.78 2.92 -4.68
C ILE A 128 1.60 4.08 -3.71
N HIS A 129 2.33 5.17 -3.94
CA HIS A 129 2.29 6.35 -3.10
C HIS A 129 1.71 7.57 -3.83
N ALA A 130 0.92 8.34 -3.12
CA ALA A 130 0.51 9.69 -3.50
C ALA A 130 1.24 10.71 -2.59
N GLY A 131 2.35 11.25 -3.07
CA GLY A 131 3.33 11.92 -2.20
C GLY A 131 3.92 10.92 -1.20
N ASN A 132 3.81 11.22 0.10
CA ASN A 132 4.29 10.32 1.17
C ASN A 132 3.19 9.37 1.70
N THR A 133 2.01 9.34 1.09
CA THR A 133 0.90 8.52 1.56
C THR A 133 0.80 7.25 0.73
N LEU A 134 0.88 6.08 1.36
CA LEU A 134 0.59 4.80 0.74
C LEU A 134 -0.90 4.71 0.41
N VAL A 135 -1.25 4.50 -0.86
CA VAL A 135 -2.63 4.49 -1.37
C VAL A 135 -3.06 3.15 -1.97
N GLY A 136 -2.14 2.20 -2.08
CA GLY A 136 -2.39 0.88 -2.64
C GLY A 136 -1.10 0.16 -2.97
N ALA A 137 -1.20 -0.96 -3.68
CA ALA A 137 -0.05 -1.70 -4.21
C ALA A 137 -0.39 -2.41 -5.52
N ILE A 138 0.64 -2.66 -6.33
CA ILE A 138 0.55 -3.50 -7.53
C ILE A 138 1.44 -4.73 -7.38
N GLY A 139 0.95 -5.86 -7.86
CA GLY A 139 1.73 -7.10 -7.98
C GLY A 139 1.67 -7.64 -9.40
N VAL A 140 2.83 -8.01 -9.92
CA VAL A 140 3.00 -8.61 -11.24
C VAL A 140 3.63 -9.98 -11.09
N SER A 141 3.11 -10.98 -11.80
CA SER A 141 3.65 -12.33 -11.75
C SER A 141 3.45 -13.07 -13.07
N GLY A 142 4.48 -13.77 -13.51
CA GLY A 142 4.40 -14.64 -14.67
C GLY A 142 5.63 -14.62 -15.57
N THR A 143 6.51 -13.62 -15.45
CA THR A 143 7.73 -13.61 -16.24
C THR A 143 8.63 -14.80 -15.87
N PRO A 144 9.00 -15.67 -16.84
CA PRO A 144 9.92 -16.78 -16.59
C PRO A 144 11.29 -16.31 -16.12
N GLY A 145 11.97 -17.14 -15.28
CA GLY A 145 13.34 -16.85 -14.81
C GLY A 145 14.32 -16.60 -15.95
N SER A 146 14.19 -17.29 -17.09
CA SER A 146 14.99 -17.10 -18.30
C SER A 146 14.79 -15.72 -18.97
N LYS A 147 13.71 -15.00 -18.62
CA LYS A 147 13.39 -13.65 -19.10
C LYS A 147 13.48 -12.59 -17.99
N GLY A 148 14.27 -12.84 -16.95
CA GLY A 148 14.45 -11.90 -15.82
C GLY A 148 13.52 -12.11 -14.62
N GLY A 149 12.53 -12.99 -14.73
CA GLY A 149 11.68 -13.37 -13.60
C GLY A 149 11.04 -12.19 -12.87
N GLY A 150 11.10 -12.20 -11.55
CA GLY A 150 10.49 -11.16 -10.72
C GLY A 150 11.06 -9.75 -10.93
N THR A 151 12.32 -9.60 -11.39
CA THR A 151 12.88 -8.28 -11.73
C THR A 151 12.14 -7.67 -12.92
N GLN A 152 11.85 -8.49 -13.93
CA GLN A 152 11.04 -8.05 -15.08
C GLN A 152 9.59 -7.77 -14.68
N ASP A 153 9.01 -8.60 -13.81
CA ASP A 153 7.68 -8.35 -13.23
C ASP A 153 7.63 -6.98 -12.55
N ALA A 154 8.64 -6.64 -11.72
CA ALA A 154 8.72 -5.35 -11.05
C ALA A 154 8.85 -4.18 -12.05
N ALA A 155 9.64 -4.34 -13.11
CA ALA A 155 9.79 -3.31 -14.15
C ALA A 155 8.45 -3.05 -14.88
N CYS A 156 7.67 -4.10 -15.17
CA CYS A 156 6.32 -3.94 -15.73
C CYS A 156 5.39 -3.18 -14.76
N GLY A 157 5.41 -3.54 -13.48
CA GLY A 157 4.62 -2.86 -12.45
C GLY A 157 5.00 -1.39 -12.32
N GLN A 158 6.30 -1.07 -12.35
CA GLN A 158 6.79 0.30 -12.30
C GLN A 158 6.31 1.14 -13.50
N ALA A 159 6.33 0.58 -14.72
CA ALA A 159 5.79 1.26 -15.88
C ALA A 159 4.31 1.65 -15.73
N GLY A 160 3.53 0.80 -15.06
CA GLY A 160 2.14 1.10 -14.72
C GLY A 160 2.03 2.25 -13.70
N ILE A 161 2.83 2.23 -12.63
CA ILE A 161 2.87 3.30 -11.62
C ILE A 161 3.27 4.64 -12.27
N ASP A 162 4.31 4.65 -13.10
CA ASP A 162 4.82 5.85 -13.77
C ASP A 162 3.75 6.50 -14.66
N ARG A 163 2.89 5.69 -15.27
CA ARG A 163 1.80 6.18 -16.11
C ARG A 163 0.80 7.04 -15.34
N ILE A 164 0.47 6.67 -14.11
CA ILE A 164 -0.51 7.39 -13.29
C ILE A 164 0.14 8.42 -12.33
N ALA A 165 1.46 8.50 -12.29
CA ALA A 165 2.21 9.30 -11.32
C ALA A 165 1.76 10.77 -11.23
N LYS A 166 1.45 11.41 -12.38
CA LYS A 166 0.96 12.81 -12.41
C LYS A 166 -0.37 12.99 -11.68
N GLY A 167 -1.26 11.98 -11.74
CA GLY A 167 -2.54 12.00 -11.04
C GLY A 167 -2.42 11.74 -9.53
N LEU A 168 -1.31 11.13 -9.10
CA LEU A 168 -1.06 10.85 -7.68
C LEU A 168 -0.51 12.06 -6.91
N THR A 169 0.05 13.05 -7.62
CA THR A 169 0.64 14.27 -7.03
C THR A 169 -0.31 15.48 -7.05
N GLY A 170 -1.46 15.39 -7.73
CA GLY A 170 -2.47 16.43 -7.83
C GLY A 170 -3.45 16.40 -6.66
N ASN A 171 -3.33 17.41 -5.82
CA ASN A 171 -4.07 17.96 -4.67
C ASN A 171 -3.41 17.79 -3.32
#